data_5d27a7321abbba9809125b6838b57cfc
#
_entry.id   5d27a7321abbba9809125b6838b57cfc
#
_cell.length_a   1.000
_cell.length_b   1.000
_cell.length_c   1.000
_cell.angle_alpha   90.00
_cell.angle_beta   90.00
_cell.angle_gamma   90.00
#
_symmetry.space_group_name_H-M   'P 1'
#
loop_
_entity.id
_entity.type
_entity.pdbx_description
1 polymer ?
#
loop_
_entity_poly.entity_id
_entity_poly.type
_entity_poly.pdbx_seq_one_letter_code
_entity_poly.pdbx_strand_id
1 'polypeptide(L)'
;MNAQIEEAKPKVLFADAVKASKTSIMVGELAKLLRQNGVPIGQNRMFEWLRNNDYLMKSGESYNLPTQKSMERGLFEIKESTYVTPDNCVHVSKTTKVTGAGQEYFVNLFLKDKEAG
;
A
#
# COMPACT_ATOMS: atom_id res chain seq x y z
N MET A 1 -4.20 -23.11 -24.08
CA MET A 1 -4.29 -22.59 -23.56
C MET A 1 -3.72 -22.40 -22.87
N ASN A 2 -3.19 -22.38 -22.71
CA ASN A 2 -2.79 -22.14 -21.77
C ASN A 2 -1.43 -21.91 -21.49
N ALA A 3 -0.30 -22.16 -22.24
CA ALA A 3 1.07 -21.94 -21.91
C ALA A 3 1.38 -20.47 -21.69
N GLN A 4 0.97 -19.64 -22.59
CA GLN A 4 1.23 -18.24 -22.40
C GLN A 4 0.48 -17.72 -21.19
N ILE A 5 -0.63 -18.35 -20.90
CA ILE A 5 -1.34 -18.00 -19.71
C ILE A 5 -0.50 -18.33 -18.50
N GLU A 6 0.22 -19.44 -18.57
CA GLU A 6 1.06 -19.82 -17.46
C GLU A 6 2.16 -18.84 -17.22
N GLU A 7 2.74 -18.30 -18.26
CA GLU A 7 3.79 -17.31 -18.08
C GLU A 7 3.27 -16.08 -17.41
N ALA A 8 2.09 -15.65 -17.75
CA ALA A 8 1.52 -14.46 -17.17
C ALA A 8 0.76 -14.75 -15.88
N LYS A 9 0.45 -16.03 -15.68
CA LYS A 9 -0.39 -16.42 -14.58
C LYS A 9 -0.05 -15.84 -13.23
N PRO A 10 1.21 -15.90 -12.77
CA PRO A 10 1.49 -15.37 -11.44
C PRO A 10 1.05 -13.93 -11.30
N LYS A 11 1.33 -13.11 -12.29
CA LYS A 11 0.92 -11.73 -12.22
C LYS A 11 -0.59 -11.58 -12.31
N VAL A 12 -1.20 -12.30 -13.23
CA VAL A 12 -2.64 -12.18 -13.42
C VAL A 12 -3.37 -12.64 -12.17
N LEU A 13 -2.97 -13.80 -11.63
CA LEU A 13 -3.60 -14.29 -10.43
C LEU A 13 -3.44 -13.35 -9.26
N PHE A 14 -2.25 -12.78 -9.13
CA PHE A 14 -2.00 -11.86 -8.05
C PHE A 14 -2.82 -10.59 -8.21
N ALA A 15 -2.89 -10.08 -9.42
CA ALA A 15 -3.68 -8.89 -9.68
C ALA A 15 -5.16 -9.15 -9.42
N ASP A 16 -5.63 -10.32 -9.80
CA ASP A 16 -7.01 -10.67 -9.55
C ASP A 16 -7.29 -10.76 -8.06
N ALA A 17 -6.36 -11.33 -7.30
CA ALA A 17 -6.52 -11.42 -5.86
C ALA A 17 -6.58 -10.04 -5.24
N VAL A 18 -5.73 -9.13 -5.70
CA VAL A 18 -5.74 -7.78 -5.20
C VAL A 18 -7.05 -7.08 -5.56
N LYS A 19 -7.51 -7.27 -6.78
CA LYS A 19 -8.76 -6.67 -7.21
C LYS A 19 -9.94 -7.22 -6.43
N ALA A 20 -9.90 -8.50 -6.12
CA ALA A 20 -10.98 -9.13 -5.37
C ALA A 20 -11.08 -8.55 -3.97
N SER A 21 -9.97 -8.09 -3.44
CA SER A 21 -9.98 -7.46 -2.14
C SER A 21 -10.42 -6.02 -2.31
N LYS A 22 -11.63 -5.73 -1.89
CA LYS A 22 -12.13 -4.36 -1.98
C LYS A 22 -11.86 -3.59 -0.72
N THR A 23 -11.21 -4.23 0.23
CA THR A 23 -10.92 -3.64 1.51
C THR A 23 -9.52 -3.05 1.50
N SER A 24 -9.39 -1.86 2.05
CA SER A 24 -8.09 -1.25 2.21
C SER A 24 -7.27 -2.00 3.25
N ILE A 25 -5.96 -2.03 3.06
CA ILE A 25 -5.06 -2.72 3.98
C ILE A 25 -4.02 -1.75 4.50
N MET A 26 -3.37 -2.14 5.58
CA MET A 26 -2.28 -1.35 6.16
C MET A 26 -1.06 -1.45 5.27
N VAL A 27 -0.19 -0.44 5.38
CA VAL A 27 1.05 -0.45 4.60
C VAL A 27 1.90 -1.67 4.95
N GLY A 28 1.89 -2.08 6.22
CA GLY A 28 2.62 -3.29 6.60
C GLY A 28 2.10 -4.54 5.92
N GLU A 29 0.80 -4.59 5.70
CA GLU A 29 0.20 -5.73 5.00
C GLU A 29 0.57 -5.71 3.53
N LEU A 30 0.67 -4.53 2.94
CA LEU A 30 1.13 -4.42 1.57
C LEU A 30 2.55 -4.93 1.43
N ALA A 31 3.42 -4.58 2.38
CA ALA A 31 4.79 -5.08 2.38
C ALA A 31 4.80 -6.61 2.45
N LYS A 32 3.90 -7.17 3.26
CA LYS A 32 3.80 -8.62 3.37
C LYS A 32 3.38 -9.25 2.04
N LEU A 33 2.42 -8.63 1.35
CA LEU A 33 2.03 -9.11 0.03
C LEU A 33 3.21 -9.11 -0.93
N LEU A 34 4.00 -8.06 -0.89
CA LEU A 34 5.17 -7.96 -1.77
C LEU A 34 6.18 -9.05 -1.45
N ARG A 35 6.42 -9.31 -0.15
CA ARG A 35 7.34 -10.38 0.22
C ARG A 35 6.85 -11.74 -0.26
N GLN A 36 5.55 -11.98 -0.21
CA GLN A 36 4.98 -13.22 -0.70
C GLN A 36 5.18 -13.39 -2.19
N ASN A 37 5.42 -12.31 -2.90
CA ASN A 37 5.62 -12.34 -4.33
C ASN A 37 7.09 -12.12 -4.71
N GLY A 38 7.98 -12.32 -3.78
CA GLY A 38 9.40 -12.30 -4.07
C GLY A 38 10.06 -10.95 -3.99
N VAL A 39 9.38 -9.94 -3.45
CA VAL A 39 9.99 -8.63 -3.25
C VAL A 39 10.36 -8.52 -1.78
N PRO A 40 11.66 -8.54 -1.45
CA PRO A 40 12.10 -8.59 -0.06
C PRO A 40 12.06 -7.21 0.60
N ILE A 41 10.88 -6.72 0.87
CA ILE A 41 10.72 -5.40 1.47
C ILE A 41 9.91 -5.54 2.76
N GLY A 42 10.42 -4.94 3.83
CA GLY A 42 9.71 -4.93 5.10
C GLY A 42 8.87 -3.67 5.26
N GLN A 43 8.12 -3.63 6.36
CA GLN A 43 7.22 -2.52 6.60
C GLN A 43 7.94 -1.18 6.66
N ASN A 44 9.04 -1.12 7.40
CA ASN A 44 9.77 0.15 7.55
C ASN A 44 10.33 0.62 6.22
N ARG A 45 10.85 -0.32 5.43
CA ARG A 45 11.37 0.04 4.11
C ARG A 45 10.26 0.46 3.17
N MET A 46 9.08 -0.15 3.32
CA MET A 46 7.95 0.23 2.49
C MET A 46 7.54 1.67 2.78
N PHE A 47 7.47 2.04 4.07
CA PHE A 47 7.17 3.41 4.43
C PHE A 47 8.22 4.36 3.89
N GLU A 48 9.49 4.01 4.05
CA GLU A 48 10.58 4.83 3.57
C GLU A 48 10.51 5.02 2.05
N TRP A 49 10.26 3.94 1.34
CA TRP A 49 10.15 3.99 -0.11
C TRP A 49 9.01 4.91 -0.54
N LEU A 50 7.88 4.78 0.12
CA LEU A 50 6.72 5.59 -0.21
C LEU A 50 6.99 7.07 0.07
N ARG A 51 7.67 7.37 1.16
CA ARG A 51 8.02 8.75 1.45
C ARG A 51 9.03 9.29 0.44
N ASN A 52 10.02 8.50 0.09
CA ASN A 52 11.06 8.94 -0.84
C ASN A 52 10.53 9.16 -2.25
N ASN A 53 9.43 8.54 -2.58
CA ASN A 53 8.83 8.67 -3.90
C ASN A 53 7.59 9.56 -3.88
N ASP A 54 7.42 10.33 -2.82
CA ASP A 54 6.37 11.34 -2.68
C ASP A 54 4.96 10.77 -2.67
N TYR A 55 4.82 9.52 -2.25
CA TYR A 55 3.50 8.96 -2.04
C TYR A 55 2.99 9.26 -0.63
N LEU A 56 3.89 9.38 0.34
CA LEU A 56 3.56 9.73 1.70
C LEU A 56 4.34 10.96 2.11
N MET A 57 3.78 11.70 3.05
CA MET A 57 4.43 12.91 3.56
C MET A 57 5.65 12.55 4.39
N LYS A 58 6.67 13.39 4.31
CA LYS A 58 7.97 13.10 4.92
C LYS A 58 8.13 13.64 6.32
N SER A 59 7.33 14.62 6.72
CA SER A 59 7.56 15.26 8.01
C SER A 59 6.31 15.98 8.47
N GLY A 60 6.37 16.50 9.69
CA GLY A 60 5.30 17.28 10.26
C GLY A 60 4.17 16.43 10.78
N GLU A 61 3.05 17.06 11.03
CA GLU A 61 1.88 16.36 11.55
C GLU A 61 1.30 15.37 10.52
N SER A 62 1.65 15.57 9.26
CA SER A 62 1.17 14.71 8.18
C SER A 62 2.13 13.58 7.87
N TYR A 63 3.13 13.33 8.73
CA TYR A 63 4.10 12.27 8.52
C TYR A 63 3.40 10.95 8.24
N ASN A 64 3.79 10.27 7.16
CA ASN A 64 3.23 9.01 6.71
C ASN A 64 1.77 9.07 6.29
N LEU A 65 1.20 10.26 6.15
CA LEU A 65 -0.11 10.41 5.54
C LEU A 65 0.07 10.58 4.02
N PRO A 66 -0.92 10.17 3.24
CA PRO A 66 -0.79 10.26 1.78
C PRO A 66 -0.65 11.70 1.31
N THR A 67 0.18 11.90 0.30
CA THR A 67 0.26 13.20 -0.35
C THR A 67 -1.02 13.43 -1.14
N GLN A 68 -1.27 14.67 -1.50
CA GLN A 68 -2.45 14.98 -2.29
C GLN A 68 -2.41 14.25 -3.64
N LYS A 69 -1.24 14.16 -4.22
CA LYS A 69 -1.05 13.45 -5.47
C LYS A 69 -1.50 11.99 -5.36
N SER A 70 -1.14 11.34 -4.26
CA SER A 70 -1.53 9.96 -4.02
C SER A 70 -3.04 9.84 -3.81
N MET A 71 -3.61 10.79 -3.10
CA MET A 71 -5.05 10.78 -2.85
C MET A 71 -5.83 10.98 -4.14
N GLU A 72 -5.34 11.85 -5.00
CA GLU A 72 -6.00 12.10 -6.28
C GLU A 72 -5.99 10.87 -7.16
N ARG A 73 -4.98 10.03 -7.01
CA ARG A 73 -4.90 8.79 -7.77
C ARG A 73 -5.71 7.66 -7.15
N GLY A 74 -6.25 7.88 -5.96
CA GLY A 74 -7.03 6.86 -5.28
C GLY A 74 -6.22 5.70 -4.76
N LEU A 75 -4.94 5.92 -4.51
CA LEU A 75 -4.06 4.85 -4.03
C LEU A 75 -4.19 4.59 -2.55
N PHE A 76 -4.60 5.58 -1.80
CA PHE A 76 -4.68 5.49 -0.35
C PHE A 76 -6.01 6.05 0.15
N GLU A 77 -6.36 5.66 1.35
CA GLU A 77 -7.42 6.32 2.08
C GLU A 77 -6.95 6.50 3.51
N ILE A 78 -7.53 7.47 4.18
CA ILE A 78 -7.19 7.75 5.56
C ILE A 78 -8.34 7.30 6.44
N LYS A 79 -8.04 6.41 7.37
CA LYS A 79 -9.03 5.92 8.32
C LYS A 79 -8.87 6.71 9.60
N GLU A 80 -9.92 7.36 10.02
CA GLU A 80 -9.90 8.14 11.26
C GLU A 80 -10.68 7.42 12.33
N SER A 81 -10.16 7.45 13.53
CA SER A 81 -10.88 6.96 14.68
C SER A 81 -10.56 7.87 15.85
N THR A 82 -11.46 7.88 16.82
CA THR A 82 -11.30 8.71 18.01
C THR A 82 -11.08 7.82 19.21
N TYR A 83 -10.34 8.33 20.18
CA TYR A 83 -10.16 7.63 21.44
C TYR A 83 -10.10 8.69 22.53
N VAL A 84 -10.44 8.25 23.75
CA VAL A 84 -10.48 9.14 24.90
C VAL A 84 -9.40 8.69 25.87
N THR A 85 -8.56 9.63 26.27
CA THR A 85 -7.51 9.33 27.23
C THR A 85 -8.05 9.45 28.65
N PRO A 86 -7.33 8.93 29.67
CA PRO A 86 -7.80 8.98 31.04
C PRO A 86 -8.11 10.40 31.55
N ASP A 87 -7.53 11.42 30.95
CA ASP A 87 -7.79 12.79 31.34
C ASP A 87 -8.99 13.38 30.60
N ASN A 88 -9.80 12.53 29.97
CA ASN A 88 -11.02 12.93 29.26
C ASN A 88 -10.78 13.78 28.02
N CYS A 89 -9.60 13.69 27.45
CA CYS A 89 -9.31 14.37 26.20
C CYS A 89 -9.63 13.46 25.04
N VAL A 90 -10.31 14.00 24.04
CA VAL A 90 -10.65 13.24 22.84
C VAL A 90 -9.55 13.46 21.81
N HIS A 91 -9.04 12.38 21.29
CA HIS A 91 -7.97 12.43 20.28
C HIS A 91 -8.43 11.75 19.00
N VAL A 92 -7.89 12.23 17.89
CA VAL A 92 -8.18 11.65 16.59
C VAL A 92 -6.93 10.92 16.10
N SER A 93 -7.10 9.66 15.75
CA SER A 93 -6.02 8.86 15.19
C SER A 93 -6.26 8.68 13.70
N LYS A 94 -5.26 8.93 12.90
CA LYS A 94 -5.35 8.79 11.45
C LYS A 94 -4.42 7.68 11.01
N THR A 95 -4.97 6.72 10.26
CA THR A 95 -4.20 5.60 9.76
C THR A 95 -4.25 5.60 8.25
N THR A 96 -3.08 5.51 7.62
CA THR A 96 -2.98 5.42 6.17
C THR A 96 -3.24 4.00 5.75
N LYS A 97 -4.18 3.83 4.84
CA LYS A 97 -4.52 2.53 4.30
C LYS A 97 -4.37 2.53 2.79
N VAL A 98 -3.99 1.40 2.24
CA VAL A 98 -3.79 1.24 0.81
C VAL A 98 -5.07 0.66 0.22
N THR A 99 -5.67 1.40 -0.71
CA THR A 99 -6.91 0.95 -1.34
C THR A 99 -6.65 -0.24 -2.25
N GLY A 100 -7.71 -0.89 -2.71
CA GLY A 100 -7.57 -1.96 -3.69
C GLY A 100 -6.80 -1.51 -4.92
N ALA A 101 -7.12 -0.32 -5.41
CA ALA A 101 -6.40 0.23 -6.56
C ALA A 101 -4.93 0.47 -6.23
N GLY A 102 -4.66 0.95 -5.01
CA GLY A 102 -3.28 1.18 -4.58
C GLY A 102 -2.51 -0.11 -4.47
N GLN A 103 -3.15 -1.15 -3.93
CA GLN A 103 -2.51 -2.45 -3.82
C GLN A 103 -2.07 -2.96 -5.20
N GLU A 104 -2.97 -2.89 -6.14
CA GLU A 104 -2.67 -3.34 -7.50
C GLU A 104 -1.56 -2.49 -8.11
N TYR A 105 -1.63 -1.19 -7.93
CA TYR A 105 -0.65 -0.28 -8.47
C TYR A 105 0.75 -0.58 -7.94
N PHE A 106 0.89 -0.68 -6.63
CA PHE A 106 2.21 -0.88 -6.03
C PHE A 106 2.75 -2.28 -6.27
N VAL A 107 1.88 -3.27 -6.26
CA VAL A 107 2.33 -4.63 -6.53
C VAL A 107 2.87 -4.72 -7.96
N ASN A 108 2.15 -4.18 -8.91
CA ASN A 108 2.58 -4.21 -10.30
C ASN A 108 3.87 -3.42 -10.50
N LEU A 109 3.97 -2.28 -9.82
CA LEU A 109 5.16 -1.45 -9.92
C LEU A 109 6.40 -2.18 -9.43
N PHE A 110 6.31 -2.81 -8.26
CA PHE A 110 7.44 -3.53 -7.69
C PHE A 110 7.79 -4.79 -8.48
N LEU A 111 6.80 -5.48 -8.99
CA LEU A 111 7.06 -6.67 -9.81
C LEU A 111 7.71 -6.28 -11.12
N LYS A 112 7.30 -5.17 -11.70
CA LYS A 112 7.89 -4.69 -12.92
C LYS A 112 9.36 -4.32 -12.71
N ASP A 113 9.65 -3.64 -11.62
CA ASP A 113 11.04 -3.30 -11.28
C ASP A 113 11.87 -4.55 -11.08
N LYS A 114 11.30 -5.54 -10.42
CA LYS A 114 12.01 -6.79 -10.18
C LYS A 114 12.35 -7.48 -11.48
N GLU A 115 11.42 -7.47 -12.43
CA GLU A 115 11.67 -8.09 -13.72
C GLU A 115 12.72 -7.32 -14.52
N ALA A 116 12.69 -6.00 -14.41
CA ALA A 116 13.64 -5.17 -15.13
C ALA A 116 15.02 -5.29 -14.54
N GLY A 117 15.09 -5.48 -13.24
CA GLY A 117 16.37 -5.63 -12.55
C GLY A 117 16.88 -7.03 -12.60
#